data_2d7f0cb3cd851c2000de109c3fe3a67c
#
_entry.id   2d7f0cb3cd851c2000de109c3fe3a67c
#
_cell.length_a   1.000
_cell.length_b   1.000
_cell.length_c   1.000
_cell.angle_alpha   90.00
_cell.angle_beta   90.00
_cell.angle_gamma   90.00
#
_symmetry.space_group_name_H-M   'P 1'
#
loop_
_entity.id
_entity.type
_entity.pdbx_description
1 polymer ?
#
loop_
_entity_poly.entity_id
_entity_poly.type
_entity_poly.pdbx_seq_one_letter_code
_entity_poly.pdbx_strand_id
1 'polypeptide(L)'
;MRTRLANAKQTSSGIARVLNLSPDDSRFTDYVNEAIQRLVQTGELFHGLFARYQFCVTGGAVTWPRHIATIESAASGCTPITIRNEWFEFLDSVCVHNDGCDSDSDSCSGGFRGNNLFDRGNVCTFADIIGIDKKIKVYADVAEAADAYILLQGFDQNGNWIRTQAGGEWIDGELVLLSTTPQTSTHFFSALVAVQKPVTNGNIRVYEYDTTLTTQRALAVYEPSETNPNYRRSSIGALGGSCTSTQVAVMAKLEFVPVSVDRDWLLIGNLPAIKDMCQSIRKYENNEAQEGAFWEAKAVNSLRRELAHYRGHGVVSPIRMSPRNIGGPAVVNMV
;
A
#
# COMPACT_ATOMS: atom_id res chain seq x y z
N MET A 1 20.89 3.06 -10.60
CA MET A 1 21.96 2.60 -9.66
C MET A 1 21.41 2.74 -8.24
N ARG A 2 21.59 1.73 -7.36
CA ARG A 2 21.12 1.87 -5.97
C ARG A 2 22.14 2.67 -5.17
N THR A 3 21.69 3.71 -4.47
CA THR A 3 22.52 4.65 -3.70
C THR A 3 22.09 4.63 -2.23
N ARG A 4 23.03 4.66 -1.31
CA ARG A 4 22.77 4.70 0.15
C ARG A 4 22.89 6.12 0.68
N LEU A 5 22.33 6.37 1.88
CA LEU A 5 22.49 7.65 2.59
C LEU A 5 23.98 7.99 2.76
N ALA A 6 24.83 7.00 3.07
CA ALA A 6 26.28 7.19 3.15
C ALA A 6 26.88 7.81 1.88
N ASN A 7 26.34 7.51 0.70
CA ASN A 7 26.81 8.12 -0.55
C ASN A 7 26.42 9.59 -0.68
N ALA A 8 25.22 9.96 -0.17
CA ALA A 8 24.79 11.34 -0.12
C ALA A 8 25.64 12.20 0.83
N LYS A 9 26.11 11.61 1.92
CA LYS A 9 27.00 12.23 2.92
C LYS A 9 28.44 12.45 2.41
N GLN A 10 28.86 11.75 1.37
CA GLN A 10 30.20 11.93 0.78
C GLN A 10 30.38 13.34 0.22
N THR A 11 31.57 13.89 0.40
CA THR A 11 31.96 15.23 -0.13
C THR A 11 31.76 15.34 -1.64
N SER A 12 31.94 14.23 -2.36
CA SER A 12 31.75 14.12 -3.81
C SER A 12 30.30 14.36 -4.26
N SER A 13 29.29 14.10 -3.40
CA SER A 13 27.89 14.38 -3.69
C SER A 13 27.62 15.89 -3.83
N GLY A 14 28.36 16.69 -3.09
CA GLY A 14 28.20 18.15 -3.00
C GLY A 14 26.95 18.62 -2.27
N ILE A 15 26.16 17.72 -1.68
CA ILE A 15 24.91 18.03 -0.96
C ILE A 15 25.23 18.83 0.31
N ALA A 16 26.17 18.35 1.12
CA ALA A 16 26.60 19.01 2.35
C ALA A 16 27.06 20.46 2.10
N ARG A 17 27.80 20.67 0.99
CA ARG A 17 28.27 22.00 0.60
C ARG A 17 27.10 22.94 0.20
N VAL A 18 26.10 22.42 -0.51
CA VAL A 18 24.92 23.21 -0.91
C VAL A 18 24.09 23.58 0.30
N LEU A 19 23.91 22.66 1.23
CA LEU A 19 23.17 22.90 2.47
C LEU A 19 23.96 23.74 3.49
N ASN A 20 25.27 23.83 3.35
CA ASN A 20 26.17 24.40 4.36
C ASN A 20 26.00 23.74 5.73
N LEU A 21 25.84 22.40 5.72
CA LEU A 21 25.67 21.57 6.89
C LEU A 21 26.77 20.50 6.93
N SER A 22 27.13 20.06 8.16
CA SER A 22 27.93 18.85 8.30
C SER A 22 27.12 17.64 7.85
N PRO A 23 27.73 16.64 7.20
CA PRO A 23 27.06 15.36 6.89
C PRO A 23 26.55 14.62 8.13
N ASP A 24 27.10 14.90 9.30
CA ASP A 24 26.71 14.28 10.58
C ASP A 24 25.61 15.08 11.32
N ASP A 25 25.21 16.24 10.79
CA ASP A 25 24.07 17.01 11.32
C ASP A 25 22.76 16.26 11.00
N SER A 26 21.89 16.09 12.00
CA SER A 26 20.59 15.44 11.82
C SER A 26 19.76 16.11 10.72
N ARG A 27 19.81 17.43 10.64
CA ARG A 27 19.13 18.23 9.60
C ARG A 27 19.56 17.87 8.17
N PHE A 28 20.79 17.36 7.99
CA PHE A 28 21.23 16.89 6.67
C PHE A 28 20.35 15.75 6.17
N THR A 29 20.06 14.78 7.04
CA THR A 29 19.20 13.65 6.71
C THR A 29 17.76 14.10 6.45
N ASP A 30 17.27 15.07 7.22
CA ASP A 30 15.93 15.63 7.04
C ASP A 30 15.78 16.30 5.67
N TYR A 31 16.76 17.11 5.25
CA TYR A 31 16.77 17.73 3.91
C TYR A 31 16.83 16.68 2.79
N VAL A 32 17.60 15.62 2.96
CA VAL A 32 17.68 14.54 1.97
C VAL A 32 16.33 13.82 1.87
N ASN A 33 15.70 13.54 3.01
CA ASN A 33 14.37 12.93 3.07
C ASN A 33 13.31 13.81 2.41
N GLU A 34 13.26 15.09 2.76
CA GLU A 34 12.33 16.04 2.18
C GLU A 34 12.54 16.18 0.67
N ALA A 35 13.80 16.26 0.22
CA ALA A 35 14.12 16.33 -1.21
C ALA A 35 13.60 15.11 -1.97
N ILE A 36 13.79 13.89 -1.43
CA ILE A 36 13.29 12.67 -2.04
C ILE A 36 11.76 12.65 -2.04
N GLN A 37 11.13 13.02 -0.92
CA GLN A 37 9.68 13.07 -0.80
C GLN A 37 9.05 14.03 -1.82
N ARG A 38 9.58 15.24 -1.98
CA ARG A 38 9.12 16.20 -3.00
C ARG A 38 9.27 15.64 -4.41
N LEU A 39 10.41 15.01 -4.74
CA LEU A 39 10.63 14.37 -6.03
C LEU A 39 9.63 13.24 -6.30
N VAL A 40 9.28 12.46 -5.29
CA VAL A 40 8.25 11.39 -5.40
C VAL A 40 6.86 11.98 -5.64
N GLN A 41 6.55 13.12 -4.99
CA GLN A 41 5.25 13.80 -5.10
C GLN A 41 5.03 14.48 -6.47
N THR A 42 6.06 14.74 -7.25
CA THR A 42 5.89 15.30 -8.61
C THR A 42 5.01 14.46 -9.53
N GLY A 43 4.67 13.23 -9.11
CA GLY A 43 3.79 12.34 -9.87
C GLY A 43 4.45 11.70 -11.09
N GLU A 44 5.71 11.99 -11.38
CA GLU A 44 6.41 11.40 -12.52
C GLU A 44 6.90 9.98 -12.23
N LEU A 45 6.96 9.19 -13.30
CA LEU A 45 7.38 7.78 -13.25
C LEU A 45 8.91 7.69 -13.29
N PHE A 46 9.55 7.82 -12.14
CA PHE A 46 11.01 7.68 -12.06
C PHE A 46 11.42 6.22 -11.84
N HIS A 47 12.56 5.85 -12.42
CA HIS A 47 13.14 4.52 -12.20
C HIS A 47 13.45 4.32 -10.71
N GLY A 48 12.98 3.20 -10.17
CA GLY A 48 13.14 2.88 -8.74
C GLY A 48 11.91 3.17 -7.88
N LEU A 49 10.96 4.01 -8.37
CA LEU A 49 9.69 4.23 -7.69
C LEU A 49 8.65 3.15 -7.96
N PHE A 50 8.89 2.32 -8.97
CA PHE A 50 7.98 1.26 -9.38
C PHE A 50 8.59 -0.10 -9.14
N ALA A 51 7.76 -1.00 -8.65
CA ALA A 51 8.10 -2.40 -8.51
C ALA A 51 6.99 -3.28 -9.08
N ARG A 52 7.37 -4.41 -9.64
CA ARG A 52 6.44 -5.43 -10.09
C ARG A 52 6.26 -6.45 -8.98
N TYR A 53 5.01 -6.70 -8.64
CA TYR A 53 4.61 -7.71 -7.67
C TYR A 53 3.65 -8.72 -8.29
N GLN A 54 3.61 -9.90 -7.68
CA GLN A 54 2.60 -10.91 -7.97
C GLN A 54 1.91 -11.25 -6.66
N PHE A 55 0.60 -11.16 -6.65
CA PHE A 55 -0.24 -11.47 -5.51
C PHE A 55 -1.18 -12.63 -5.83
N CYS A 56 -1.41 -13.49 -4.85
CA CYS A 56 -2.51 -14.42 -4.90
C CYS A 56 -3.75 -13.76 -4.32
N VAL A 57 -4.80 -13.67 -5.12
CA VAL A 57 -6.09 -13.12 -4.71
C VAL A 57 -6.96 -14.26 -4.23
N THR A 58 -7.43 -14.18 -3.01
CA THR A 58 -8.30 -15.19 -2.39
C THR A 58 -9.64 -14.54 -2.06
N GLY A 59 -10.74 -15.17 -2.44
CA GLY A 59 -12.07 -14.62 -2.17
C GLY A 59 -12.35 -13.30 -2.89
N GLY A 60 -11.69 -13.02 -4.01
CA GLY A 60 -11.90 -11.80 -4.79
C GLY A 60 -11.36 -10.52 -4.15
N ALA A 61 -10.54 -10.60 -3.10
CA ALA A 61 -9.93 -9.46 -2.46
C ALA A 61 -8.40 -9.59 -2.38
N VAL A 62 -7.70 -8.48 -2.45
CA VAL A 62 -6.26 -8.38 -2.23
C VAL A 62 -5.96 -7.26 -1.25
N THR A 63 -5.14 -7.55 -0.25
CA THR A 63 -4.66 -6.56 0.71
C THR A 63 -3.23 -6.19 0.33
N TRP A 64 -2.97 -4.88 0.22
CA TRP A 64 -1.69 -4.37 -0.23
C TRP A 64 -0.71 -4.21 0.93
N PRO A 65 0.55 -4.60 0.74
CA PRO A 65 1.62 -4.25 1.66
C PRO A 65 1.77 -2.73 1.80
N ARG A 66 2.10 -2.24 2.98
CA ARG A 66 2.17 -0.81 3.30
C ARG A 66 3.17 -0.02 2.46
N HIS A 67 4.23 -0.65 1.97
CA HIS A 67 5.22 0.00 1.11
C HIS A 67 4.71 0.29 -0.31
N ILE A 68 3.47 -0.06 -0.63
CA ILE A 68 2.81 0.24 -1.91
C ILE A 68 1.92 1.47 -1.72
N ALA A 69 2.27 2.57 -2.40
CA ALA A 69 1.48 3.80 -2.38
C ALA A 69 0.26 3.69 -3.30
N THR A 70 0.45 3.28 -4.56
CA THR A 70 -0.63 3.14 -5.55
C THR A 70 -0.36 1.99 -6.50
N ILE A 71 -1.44 1.48 -7.11
CA ILE A 71 -1.36 0.50 -8.18
C ILE A 71 -1.55 1.25 -9.50
N GLU A 72 -0.55 1.17 -10.37
CA GLU A 72 -0.56 1.86 -11.67
C GLU A 72 -1.16 0.98 -12.78
N SER A 73 -0.89 -0.31 -12.71
CA SER A 73 -1.45 -1.27 -13.65
C SER A 73 -1.53 -2.65 -13.03
N ALA A 74 -2.52 -3.42 -13.45
CA ALA A 74 -2.74 -4.78 -12.99
C ALA A 74 -3.13 -5.69 -14.15
N ALA A 75 -2.76 -6.97 -14.05
CA ALA A 75 -3.13 -8.00 -15.01
C ALA A 75 -3.32 -9.36 -14.33
N SER A 76 -4.28 -10.14 -14.80
CA SER A 76 -4.44 -11.54 -14.44
C SER A 76 -4.04 -12.40 -15.64
N GLY A 77 -2.93 -13.12 -15.52
CA GLY A 77 -2.33 -13.78 -16.67
C GLY A 77 -1.95 -12.78 -17.76
N CYS A 78 -2.55 -12.92 -18.94
CA CYS A 78 -2.38 -11.99 -20.07
C CYS A 78 -3.51 -10.96 -20.20
N THR A 79 -4.49 -10.96 -19.29
CA THR A 79 -5.66 -10.07 -19.38
C THR A 79 -5.43 -8.87 -18.47
N PRO A 80 -5.45 -7.63 -19.02
CA PRO A 80 -5.35 -6.43 -18.20
C PRO A 80 -6.58 -6.27 -17.32
N ILE A 81 -6.34 -5.74 -16.09
CA ILE A 81 -7.37 -5.41 -15.12
C ILE A 81 -7.51 -3.89 -15.11
N THR A 82 -8.73 -3.39 -15.27
CA THR A 82 -9.01 -1.95 -15.17
C THR A 82 -9.05 -1.53 -13.71
N ILE A 83 -8.29 -0.50 -13.36
CA ILE A 83 -8.28 0.07 -12.00
C ILE A 83 -9.36 1.14 -11.95
N ARG A 84 -10.26 1.03 -10.98
CA ARG A 84 -11.36 1.94 -10.74
C ARG A 84 -11.20 2.59 -9.37
N ASN A 85 -10.94 3.87 -9.34
CA ASN A 85 -10.73 4.63 -8.11
C ASN A 85 -11.87 5.59 -7.80
N GLU A 86 -12.76 5.87 -8.76
CA GLU A 86 -13.83 6.83 -8.61
C GLU A 86 -15.17 6.16 -8.28
N TRP A 87 -15.94 6.78 -7.39
CA TRP A 87 -17.26 6.29 -6.97
C TRP A 87 -18.25 6.09 -8.12
N PHE A 88 -18.27 7.01 -9.08
CA PHE A 88 -19.15 6.90 -10.25
C PHE A 88 -18.79 5.71 -11.13
N GLU A 89 -17.51 5.43 -11.31
CA GLU A 89 -17.04 4.25 -12.03
C GLU A 89 -17.41 2.96 -11.29
N PHE A 90 -17.44 3.00 -9.95
CA PHE A 90 -17.91 1.89 -9.13
C PHE A 90 -19.42 1.67 -9.33
N LEU A 91 -20.25 2.72 -9.30
CA LEU A 91 -21.67 2.62 -9.52
C LEU A 91 -22.01 2.06 -10.91
N ASP A 92 -21.36 2.54 -11.97
CA ASP A 92 -21.55 2.00 -13.32
C ASP A 92 -21.24 0.50 -13.38
N SER A 93 -20.23 0.03 -12.66
CA SER A 93 -19.86 -1.37 -12.63
C SER A 93 -20.82 -2.24 -11.83
N VAL A 94 -21.51 -1.67 -10.85
CA VAL A 94 -22.47 -2.36 -9.97
C VAL A 94 -23.88 -2.28 -10.52
N CYS A 95 -24.26 -1.12 -11.10
CA CYS A 95 -25.64 -0.82 -11.49
C CYS A 95 -26.02 -1.27 -12.90
N VAL A 96 -25.07 -1.65 -13.74
CA VAL A 96 -25.33 -1.98 -15.16
C VAL A 96 -26.20 -3.23 -15.37
N HIS A 97 -26.72 -3.85 -14.32
CA HIS A 97 -27.51 -5.07 -14.47
C HIS A 97 -28.71 -5.21 -13.54
N ASN A 98 -29.47 -4.11 -13.36
CA ASN A 98 -30.84 -4.26 -12.85
C ASN A 98 -31.92 -4.29 -13.96
N ASP A 99 -31.53 -4.32 -15.23
CA ASP A 99 -32.47 -4.48 -16.32
C ASP A 99 -32.77 -5.97 -16.51
N GLY A 100 -33.78 -6.44 -15.80
CA GLY A 100 -34.40 -7.73 -16.02
C GLY A 100 -33.93 -8.84 -15.11
N CYS A 101 -34.19 -8.74 -13.81
CA CYS A 101 -34.46 -9.95 -13.03
C CYS A 101 -35.79 -10.53 -13.48
N ASP A 102 -35.81 -11.18 -14.64
CA ASP A 102 -36.88 -12.10 -14.96
C ASP A 102 -36.85 -13.25 -13.94
N SER A 103 -37.98 -13.45 -13.28
CA SER A 103 -38.22 -14.21 -12.06
C SER A 103 -38.01 -15.71 -12.14
N ASP A 104 -37.35 -16.22 -13.19
CA ASP A 104 -37.32 -17.67 -13.45
C ASP A 104 -35.93 -18.29 -13.64
N SER A 105 -34.84 -17.59 -13.30
CA SER A 105 -33.53 -18.27 -13.26
C SER A 105 -32.78 -17.94 -11.98
N ASP A 106 -32.54 -18.97 -11.16
CA ASP A 106 -31.75 -19.02 -9.93
C ASP A 106 -30.27 -18.59 -10.07
N SER A 107 -29.96 -17.74 -11.01
CA SER A 107 -28.61 -17.21 -11.27
C SER A 107 -28.58 -15.70 -11.32
N CYS A 108 -29.01 -15.04 -10.25
CA CYS A 108 -28.58 -13.67 -9.98
C CYS A 108 -27.09 -13.65 -9.60
N SER A 109 -26.26 -14.26 -10.41
CA SER A 109 -24.83 -13.98 -10.43
C SER A 109 -24.67 -12.65 -11.18
N GLY A 110 -24.98 -11.54 -10.50
CA GLY A 110 -24.57 -10.21 -10.91
C GLY A 110 -23.05 -10.16 -10.99
N GLY A 111 -22.50 -10.91 -11.92
CA GLY A 111 -21.07 -10.96 -12.17
C GLY A 111 -20.66 -9.60 -12.73
N PHE A 112 -19.81 -8.91 -12.00
CA PHE A 112 -19.06 -7.79 -12.53
C PHE A 112 -18.52 -8.18 -13.92
N ARG A 113 -19.10 -7.64 -14.98
CA ARG A 113 -18.62 -7.89 -16.34
C ARG A 113 -17.37 -7.06 -16.56
N GLY A 114 -16.22 -7.66 -16.32
CA GLY A 114 -14.92 -7.08 -16.58
C GLY A 114 -13.95 -7.34 -15.43
N ASN A 115 -12.69 -7.49 -15.75
CA ASN A 115 -11.63 -7.57 -14.76
C ASN A 115 -11.38 -6.18 -14.21
N ASN A 116 -12.09 -5.80 -13.15
CA ASN A 116 -11.96 -4.50 -12.51
C ASN A 116 -11.37 -4.65 -11.12
N LEU A 117 -10.46 -3.75 -10.77
CA LEU A 117 -9.89 -3.60 -9.43
C LEU A 117 -10.53 -2.38 -8.78
N PHE A 118 -11.23 -2.60 -7.65
CA PHE A 118 -11.89 -1.56 -6.87
C PHE A 118 -11.20 -1.36 -5.55
N ASP A 119 -10.97 -0.12 -5.15
CA ASP A 119 -10.52 0.19 -3.81
C ASP A 119 -11.67 -0.04 -2.82
N ARG A 120 -11.43 -0.86 -1.79
CA ARG A 120 -12.36 -1.11 -0.69
C ARG A 120 -12.08 -0.25 0.54
N GLY A 121 -11.08 0.62 0.46
CA GLY A 121 -10.62 1.42 1.58
C GLY A 121 -9.67 0.65 2.51
N ASN A 122 -9.63 1.08 3.75
CA ASN A 122 -8.71 0.55 4.74
C ASN A 122 -9.33 -0.55 5.58
N VAL A 123 -8.54 -1.57 5.90
CA VAL A 123 -8.88 -2.67 6.81
C VAL A 123 -7.80 -2.80 7.88
N CYS A 124 -8.16 -3.23 9.09
CA CYS A 124 -7.19 -3.33 10.18
C CYS A 124 -6.31 -4.58 10.12
N THR A 125 -6.68 -5.59 9.33
CA THR A 125 -5.91 -6.83 9.18
C THR A 125 -5.45 -7.06 7.76
N PHE A 126 -4.27 -7.64 7.59
CA PHE A 126 -3.76 -8.03 6.27
C PHE A 126 -4.51 -9.25 5.71
N ALA A 127 -4.85 -10.20 6.57
CA ALA A 127 -5.64 -11.37 6.21
C ALA A 127 -6.97 -11.39 6.99
N ASP A 128 -8.03 -11.89 6.37
CA ASP A 128 -9.33 -12.04 7.02
C ASP A 128 -9.33 -13.24 7.97
N ILE A 129 -10.20 -13.20 8.99
CA ILE A 129 -10.48 -14.35 9.84
C ILE A 129 -11.20 -15.42 9.00
N ILE A 130 -10.76 -16.66 9.12
CA ILE A 130 -11.39 -17.78 8.43
C ILE A 130 -12.24 -18.58 9.42
N GLY A 131 -13.55 -18.52 9.22
CA GLY A 131 -14.53 -19.16 10.11
C GLY A 131 -15.05 -18.22 11.18
N ILE A 132 -15.95 -18.73 12.01
CA ILE A 132 -16.70 -17.92 12.99
C ILE A 132 -16.26 -18.15 14.44
N ASP A 133 -15.53 -19.24 14.70
CA ASP A 133 -15.16 -19.69 16.06
C ASP A 133 -13.67 -19.46 16.32
N LYS A 134 -13.16 -18.29 16.00
CA LYS A 134 -11.75 -17.96 16.16
C LYS A 134 -11.53 -16.92 17.26
N LYS A 135 -10.55 -17.18 18.10
CA LYS A 135 -10.03 -16.18 19.03
C LYS A 135 -8.88 -15.41 18.41
N ILE A 136 -8.63 -14.24 18.94
CA ILE A 136 -7.49 -13.43 18.52
C ILE A 136 -6.38 -13.62 19.56
N LYS A 137 -5.20 -13.97 19.07
CA LYS A 137 -3.99 -14.06 19.88
C LYS A 137 -3.05 -12.93 19.52
N VAL A 138 -2.61 -12.18 20.53
CA VAL A 138 -1.77 -11.00 20.38
C VAL A 138 -0.52 -11.18 21.20
N TYR A 139 0.63 -10.76 20.66
CA TYR A 139 1.86 -10.62 21.45
C TYR A 139 2.77 -9.53 20.86
N ALA A 140 3.61 -8.97 21.71
CA ALA A 140 4.61 -7.98 21.37
C ALA A 140 5.98 -8.65 21.17
N ASP A 141 6.76 -8.17 20.21
CA ASP A 141 8.14 -8.65 19.97
C ASP A 141 9.09 -8.23 21.10
N VAL A 142 8.76 -7.16 21.81
CA VAL A 142 9.53 -6.60 22.94
C VAL A 142 8.60 -6.37 24.13
N ALA A 143 9.15 -6.34 25.34
CA ALA A 143 8.36 -6.03 26.53
C ALA A 143 7.79 -4.60 26.47
N GLU A 144 6.49 -4.51 26.71
CA GLU A 144 5.74 -3.27 26.75
C GLU A 144 5.45 -2.82 28.19
N ALA A 145 4.87 -1.63 28.35
CA ALA A 145 4.42 -1.17 29.66
C ALA A 145 3.38 -2.13 30.26
N ALA A 146 3.36 -2.25 31.58
CA ALA A 146 2.50 -3.22 32.28
C ALA A 146 0.98 -2.96 32.07
N ASP A 147 0.63 -1.75 31.69
CA ASP A 147 -0.73 -1.29 31.41
C ASP A 147 -0.99 -1.01 29.91
N ALA A 148 -0.14 -1.53 29.04
CA ALA A 148 -0.34 -1.37 27.59
C ALA A 148 -1.35 -2.41 27.08
N TYR A 149 -2.46 -1.92 26.57
CA TYR A 149 -3.51 -2.76 25.98
C TYR A 149 -3.73 -2.42 24.52
N ILE A 150 -4.11 -3.43 23.75
CA ILE A 150 -4.68 -3.29 22.42
C ILE A 150 -6.20 -3.47 22.49
N LEU A 151 -6.94 -2.55 21.88
CA LEU A 151 -8.38 -2.64 21.73
C LEU A 151 -8.71 -3.30 20.40
N LEU A 152 -9.40 -4.44 20.46
CA LEU A 152 -9.88 -5.18 19.30
C LEU A 152 -11.37 -4.93 19.15
N GLN A 153 -11.77 -4.34 18.03
CA GLN A 153 -13.16 -4.02 17.73
C GLN A 153 -13.66 -4.87 16.56
N GLY A 154 -14.80 -5.50 16.70
CA GLY A 154 -15.32 -6.38 15.67
C GLY A 154 -16.59 -7.10 16.03
N PHE A 155 -16.92 -8.10 15.24
CA PHE A 155 -18.14 -8.88 15.39
C PHE A 155 -17.85 -10.27 15.96
N ASP A 156 -18.76 -10.75 16.78
CA ASP A 156 -18.76 -12.12 17.29
C ASP A 156 -19.22 -13.13 16.20
N GLN A 157 -19.28 -14.40 16.58
CA GLN A 157 -19.75 -15.50 15.72
C GLN A 157 -21.22 -15.35 15.27
N ASN A 158 -22.03 -14.55 15.97
CA ASN A 158 -23.44 -14.31 15.67
C ASN A 158 -23.66 -13.02 14.87
N GLY A 159 -22.59 -12.30 14.53
CA GLY A 159 -22.65 -11.02 13.86
C GLY A 159 -22.98 -9.83 14.77
N ASN A 160 -22.94 -10.01 16.09
CA ASN A 160 -23.15 -8.92 17.05
C ASN A 160 -21.82 -8.20 17.29
N TRP A 161 -21.92 -6.88 17.51
CA TRP A 161 -20.78 -6.08 17.92
C TRP A 161 -20.31 -6.48 19.31
N ILE A 162 -19.04 -6.79 19.46
CA ILE A 162 -18.44 -7.20 20.73
C ILE A 162 -18.35 -5.97 21.65
N ARG A 163 -18.84 -6.13 22.87
CA ARG A 163 -18.74 -5.16 23.94
C ARG A 163 -18.27 -5.81 25.22
N THR A 164 -17.34 -5.18 25.89
CA THR A 164 -16.81 -5.65 27.17
C THR A 164 -16.97 -4.58 28.25
N GLN A 165 -17.04 -5.01 29.50
CA GLN A 165 -17.04 -4.09 30.63
C GLN A 165 -15.64 -4.03 31.23
N ALA A 166 -15.06 -2.84 31.30
CA ALA A 166 -13.79 -2.59 31.92
C ALA A 166 -13.91 -1.39 32.88
N GLY A 167 -13.48 -1.58 34.13
CA GLY A 167 -13.59 -0.51 35.15
C GLY A 167 -14.99 -0.03 35.48
N GLY A 168 -16.04 -0.81 35.13
CA GLY A 168 -17.43 -0.43 35.31
C GLY A 168 -18.07 0.28 34.10
N GLU A 169 -17.29 0.60 33.08
CA GLU A 169 -17.76 1.22 31.85
C GLU A 169 -17.83 0.21 30.70
N TRP A 170 -18.77 0.42 29.78
CA TRP A 170 -18.87 -0.38 28.56
C TRP A 170 -17.91 0.14 27.51
N ILE A 171 -17.10 -0.75 26.97
CA ILE A 171 -16.16 -0.49 25.90
C ILE A 171 -16.62 -1.25 24.65
N ASP A 172 -16.66 -0.57 23.50
CA ASP A 172 -16.92 -1.20 22.20
C ASP A 172 -15.67 -1.94 21.73
N GLY A 173 -15.65 -3.26 21.95
CA GLY A 173 -14.52 -4.13 21.68
C GLY A 173 -14.02 -4.88 22.92
N GLU A 174 -12.84 -5.47 22.79
CA GLU A 174 -12.13 -6.20 23.86
C GLU A 174 -10.72 -5.65 24.03
N LEU A 175 -10.33 -5.36 25.28
CA LEU A 175 -8.97 -5.00 25.64
C LEU A 175 -8.15 -6.25 25.89
N VAL A 176 -7.01 -6.37 25.19
CA VAL A 176 -6.05 -7.47 25.36
C VAL A 176 -4.73 -6.86 25.78
N LEU A 177 -4.14 -7.39 26.87
CA LEU A 177 -2.85 -6.93 27.40
C LEU A 177 -1.73 -7.23 26.39
N LEU A 178 -0.86 -6.24 26.13
CA LEU A 178 0.33 -6.43 25.32
C LEU A 178 1.44 -7.04 26.15
N SER A 179 1.94 -8.19 25.72
CA SER A 179 3.00 -8.92 26.42
C SER A 179 3.83 -9.69 25.39
N THR A 180 5.06 -10.00 25.75
CA THR A 180 5.92 -10.95 25.01
C THR A 180 5.38 -12.39 25.08
N THR A 181 4.58 -12.70 26.11
CA THR A 181 3.82 -13.95 26.17
C THR A 181 2.50 -13.76 25.46
N PRO A 182 2.15 -14.63 24.49
CA PRO A 182 0.90 -14.51 23.73
C PRO A 182 -0.33 -14.42 24.63
N GLN A 183 -1.12 -13.38 24.48
CA GLN A 183 -2.41 -13.19 25.14
C GLN A 183 -3.53 -13.53 24.17
N THR A 184 -4.57 -14.20 24.66
CA THR A 184 -5.68 -14.65 23.81
C THR A 184 -6.95 -13.91 24.23
N SER A 185 -7.73 -13.44 23.25
CA SER A 185 -9.02 -12.79 23.49
C SER A 185 -9.97 -13.74 24.23
N THR A 186 -10.85 -13.16 25.02
CA THR A 186 -11.93 -13.91 25.69
C THR A 186 -13.01 -14.29 24.70
N HIS A 187 -13.39 -13.33 23.83
CA HIS A 187 -14.45 -13.48 22.84
C HIS A 187 -13.93 -14.16 21.56
N PHE A 188 -14.86 -14.80 20.87
CA PHE A 188 -14.66 -15.26 19.51
C PHE A 188 -14.96 -14.13 18.53
N PHE A 189 -14.15 -14.03 17.50
CA PHE A 189 -14.29 -13.01 16.45
C PHE A 189 -14.59 -13.70 15.11
N SER A 190 -15.61 -13.21 14.43
CA SER A 190 -15.87 -13.53 13.02
C SER A 190 -15.22 -12.50 12.08
N ALA A 191 -15.06 -11.27 12.53
CA ALA A 191 -14.38 -10.20 11.80
C ALA A 191 -13.79 -9.16 12.76
N LEU A 192 -12.61 -8.64 12.41
CA LEU A 192 -12.02 -7.45 13.03
C LEU A 192 -12.29 -6.25 12.13
N VAL A 193 -12.88 -5.20 12.69
CA VAL A 193 -13.24 -3.96 11.98
C VAL A 193 -12.22 -2.86 12.23
N ALA A 194 -11.80 -2.70 13.48
CA ALA A 194 -10.81 -1.72 13.86
C ALA A 194 -9.92 -2.24 14.99
N VAL A 195 -8.73 -1.70 15.05
CA VAL A 195 -7.76 -1.98 16.10
C VAL A 195 -7.14 -0.66 16.55
N GLN A 196 -7.05 -0.46 17.86
CA GLN A 196 -6.38 0.68 18.46
C GLN A 196 -5.32 0.19 19.45
N LYS A 197 -4.16 0.80 19.44
CA LYS A 197 -3.09 0.50 20.39
C LYS A 197 -2.31 1.76 20.74
N PRO A 198 -1.63 1.80 21.89
CA PRO A 198 -0.65 2.86 22.18
C PRO A 198 0.56 2.75 21.25
N VAL A 199 1.42 3.76 21.30
CA VAL A 199 2.79 3.64 20.78
C VAL A 199 3.50 2.57 21.57
N THR A 200 4.14 1.62 20.91
CA THR A 200 4.77 0.45 21.51
C THR A 200 6.29 0.47 21.30
N ASN A 201 7.03 -0.33 22.07
CA ASN A 201 8.48 -0.47 21.91
C ASN A 201 8.87 -1.40 20.77
N GLY A 202 8.00 -2.37 20.48
CA GLY A 202 8.19 -3.37 19.42
C GLY A 202 6.97 -3.54 18.54
N ASN A 203 7.11 -4.39 17.52
CA ASN A 203 5.98 -4.75 16.67
C ASN A 203 4.98 -5.59 17.47
N ILE A 204 3.70 -5.37 17.17
CA ILE A 204 2.61 -6.19 17.70
C ILE A 204 2.16 -7.16 16.62
N ARG A 205 2.14 -8.45 16.94
CA ARG A 205 1.70 -9.51 16.04
C ARG A 205 0.33 -10.02 16.46
N VAL A 206 -0.55 -10.10 15.47
CA VAL A 206 -1.94 -10.54 15.65
C VAL A 206 -2.18 -11.81 14.86
N TYR A 207 -2.73 -12.81 15.52
CA TYR A 207 -3.02 -14.12 14.95
C TYR A 207 -4.48 -14.50 15.17
N GLU A 208 -5.05 -15.16 14.21
CA GLU A 208 -6.23 -15.99 14.39
C GLU A 208 -5.80 -17.26 15.12
N TYR A 209 -6.55 -17.63 16.13
CA TYR A 209 -6.29 -18.82 16.94
C TYR A 209 -7.52 -19.73 16.97
N ASP A 210 -7.34 -20.92 16.46
CA ASP A 210 -8.32 -22.00 16.57
C ASP A 210 -8.15 -22.72 17.90
N THR A 211 -9.13 -22.62 18.78
CA THR A 211 -9.07 -23.23 20.12
C THR A 211 -9.21 -24.76 20.06
N THR A 212 -9.83 -25.29 19.03
CA THR A 212 -10.05 -26.75 18.84
C THR A 212 -8.81 -27.41 18.26
N LEU A 213 -8.25 -26.85 17.20
CA LEU A 213 -7.07 -27.40 16.51
C LEU A 213 -5.75 -26.92 17.13
N THR A 214 -5.81 -25.95 18.07
CA THR A 214 -4.64 -25.30 18.67
C THR A 214 -3.66 -24.68 17.65
N THR A 215 -4.16 -24.37 16.45
CA THR A 215 -3.40 -23.77 15.36
C THR A 215 -3.56 -22.26 15.35
N GLN A 216 -2.55 -21.56 14.83
CA GLN A 216 -2.59 -20.12 14.66
C GLN A 216 -2.19 -19.72 13.26
N ARG A 217 -2.85 -18.69 12.73
CA ARG A 217 -2.57 -18.09 11.43
C ARG A 217 -2.38 -16.58 11.57
N ALA A 218 -1.31 -16.04 10.99
CA ALA A 218 -1.03 -14.62 11.04
C ALA A 218 -2.14 -13.80 10.35
N LEU A 219 -2.65 -12.79 11.04
CA LEU A 219 -3.60 -11.82 10.51
C LEU A 219 -2.93 -10.49 10.18
N ALA A 220 -2.08 -9.99 11.08
CA ALA A 220 -1.45 -8.69 10.92
C ALA A 220 -0.17 -8.54 11.74
N VAL A 221 0.65 -7.57 11.35
CA VAL A 221 1.77 -7.06 12.14
C VAL A 221 1.64 -5.54 12.17
N TYR A 222 1.67 -4.95 13.36
CA TYR A 222 1.55 -3.51 13.57
C TYR A 222 2.88 -2.94 14.03
N GLU A 223 3.30 -1.84 13.42
CA GLU A 223 4.52 -1.15 13.77
C GLU A 223 4.38 -0.36 15.07
N PRO A 224 5.50 -0.06 15.76
CA PRO A 224 5.46 0.63 17.05
C PRO A 224 4.68 1.94 17.04
N SER A 225 4.86 2.78 16.04
CA SER A 225 4.26 4.10 15.92
C SER A 225 2.79 4.11 15.49
N GLU A 226 2.26 2.98 15.03
CA GLU A 226 0.89 2.89 14.55
C GLU A 226 -0.09 2.79 15.72
N THR A 227 -0.91 3.82 15.92
CA THR A 227 -1.97 3.82 16.93
C THR A 227 -3.29 3.26 16.41
N ASN A 228 -3.60 3.48 15.13
CA ASN A 228 -4.74 2.95 14.41
C ASN A 228 -4.24 2.23 13.14
N PRO A 229 -3.71 1.01 13.29
CA PRO A 229 -3.10 0.30 12.17
C PRO A 229 -4.11 -0.04 11.09
N ASN A 230 -3.71 0.14 9.84
CA ASN A 230 -4.55 -0.16 8.70
C ASN A 230 -3.73 -0.64 7.49
N TYR A 231 -4.43 -1.33 6.58
CA TYR A 231 -3.95 -1.79 5.29
C TYR A 231 -4.97 -1.40 4.23
N ARG A 232 -4.50 -1.01 3.05
CA ARG A 232 -5.38 -0.81 1.90
C ARG A 232 -5.82 -2.16 1.33
N ARG A 233 -7.10 -2.24 0.96
CA ARG A 233 -7.67 -3.45 0.36
C ARG A 233 -8.43 -3.10 -0.90
N SER A 234 -8.25 -3.91 -1.93
CA SER A 234 -9.03 -3.81 -3.15
C SER A 234 -9.77 -5.11 -3.41
N SER A 235 -10.93 -5.01 -4.04
CA SER A 235 -11.65 -6.17 -4.59
C SER A 235 -11.42 -6.27 -6.08
N ILE A 236 -11.35 -7.49 -6.57
CA ILE A 236 -11.25 -7.79 -8.00
C ILE A 236 -12.58 -8.40 -8.41
N GLY A 237 -13.33 -7.65 -9.23
CA GLY A 237 -14.56 -8.15 -9.83
C GLY A 237 -14.25 -9.15 -10.96
N ALA A 238 -15.16 -10.11 -11.16
CA ALA A 238 -15.20 -11.05 -12.29
C ALA A 238 -13.99 -11.99 -12.51
N LEU A 239 -13.22 -12.28 -11.47
CA LEU A 239 -12.48 -13.54 -11.47
C LEU A 239 -13.49 -14.63 -11.13
N GLY A 240 -14.04 -15.26 -12.17
CA GLY A 240 -15.17 -16.18 -12.14
C GLY A 240 -15.29 -17.03 -10.86
N GLY A 241 -16.47 -17.10 -10.32
CA GLY A 241 -16.90 -17.55 -9.01
C GLY A 241 -16.47 -18.90 -8.47
N SER A 242 -15.47 -19.54 -8.97
CA SER A 242 -14.97 -20.80 -8.41
C SER A 242 -13.43 -20.89 -8.31
N CYS A 243 -12.71 -19.83 -8.64
CA CYS A 243 -11.25 -19.83 -8.47
C CYS A 243 -10.89 -19.58 -7.01
N THR A 244 -10.40 -20.61 -6.33
CA THR A 244 -9.92 -20.56 -4.95
C THR A 244 -8.72 -19.62 -4.78
N SER A 245 -7.95 -19.39 -5.83
CA SER A 245 -6.91 -18.35 -5.88
C SER A 245 -6.53 -17.99 -7.32
N THR A 246 -6.36 -16.71 -7.58
CA THR A 246 -5.88 -16.20 -8.88
C THR A 246 -4.63 -15.37 -8.68
N GLN A 247 -3.64 -15.56 -9.55
CA GLN A 247 -2.44 -14.72 -9.54
C GLN A 247 -2.71 -13.42 -10.29
N VAL A 248 -2.42 -12.31 -9.64
CA VAL A 248 -2.49 -10.97 -10.21
C VAL A 248 -1.10 -10.35 -10.19
N ALA A 249 -0.61 -9.98 -11.37
CA ALA A 249 0.60 -9.20 -11.52
C ALA A 249 0.25 -7.72 -11.48
N VAL A 250 0.96 -6.94 -10.67
CA VAL A 250 0.74 -5.50 -10.56
C VAL A 250 2.04 -4.75 -10.75
N MET A 251 1.95 -3.57 -11.36
CA MET A 251 2.98 -2.55 -11.30
C MET A 251 2.53 -1.54 -10.25
N ALA A 252 3.28 -1.47 -9.17
CA ALA A 252 2.94 -0.65 -8.03
C ALA A 252 3.95 0.48 -7.86
N LYS A 253 3.46 1.67 -7.54
CA LYS A 253 4.28 2.78 -7.06
C LYS A 253 4.58 2.56 -5.58
N LEU A 254 5.86 2.69 -5.23
CA LEU A 254 6.31 2.53 -3.85
C LEU A 254 6.04 3.79 -3.03
N GLU A 255 5.72 3.58 -1.76
CA GLU A 255 5.62 4.65 -0.79
C GLU A 255 7.01 5.16 -0.40
N PHE A 256 7.08 6.45 -0.11
CA PHE A 256 8.30 7.05 0.40
C PHE A 256 8.48 6.63 1.88
N VAL A 257 9.64 6.01 2.16
CA VAL A 257 10.06 5.68 3.52
C VAL A 257 11.28 6.53 3.85
N PRO A 258 11.24 7.36 4.91
CA PRO A 258 12.38 8.17 5.32
C PRO A 258 13.57 7.29 5.68
N VAL A 259 14.76 7.71 5.27
CA VAL A 259 16.01 7.06 5.68
C VAL A 259 16.53 7.67 6.98
N SER A 260 17.13 6.87 7.84
CA SER A 260 17.65 7.31 9.13
C SER A 260 19.10 6.94 9.37
N VAL A 261 19.56 5.85 8.80
CA VAL A 261 20.92 5.34 9.00
C VAL A 261 21.71 5.25 7.69
N ASP A 262 23.01 5.36 7.77
CA ASP A 262 23.92 5.43 6.62
C ASP A 262 23.81 4.24 5.66
N ARG A 263 23.43 3.08 6.14
CA ARG A 263 23.22 1.86 5.34
C ARG A 263 21.90 1.84 4.57
N ASP A 264 20.96 2.74 4.88
CA ASP A 264 19.66 2.79 4.22
C ASP A 264 19.80 3.16 2.74
N TRP A 265 18.98 2.51 1.93
CA TRP A 265 18.92 2.78 0.50
C TRP A 265 18.00 3.95 0.22
N LEU A 266 18.51 4.92 -0.53
CA LEU A 266 17.70 6.02 -1.04
C LEU A 266 16.73 5.48 -2.09
N LEU A 267 15.47 5.88 -2.01
CA LEU A 267 14.45 5.52 -2.98
C LEU A 267 14.79 6.06 -4.38
N ILE A 268 15.31 7.28 -4.44
CA ILE A 268 15.86 7.90 -5.64
C ILE A 268 17.39 7.85 -5.54
N GLY A 269 18.04 7.19 -6.50
CA GLY A 269 19.51 7.02 -6.52
C GLY A 269 20.27 8.15 -7.21
N ASN A 270 19.59 9.14 -7.79
CA ASN A 270 20.18 10.27 -8.53
C ASN A 270 20.63 11.37 -7.59
N LEU A 271 21.90 11.33 -7.14
CA LEU A 271 22.47 12.33 -6.22
C LEU A 271 22.45 13.75 -6.78
N PRO A 272 22.72 14.02 -8.08
CA PRO A 272 22.55 15.35 -8.67
C PRO A 272 21.14 15.91 -8.51
N ALA A 273 20.11 15.10 -8.76
CA ALA A 273 18.72 15.52 -8.59
C ALA A 273 18.38 15.82 -7.13
N ILE A 274 18.81 14.96 -6.20
CA ILE A 274 18.64 15.21 -4.76
C ILE A 274 19.35 16.50 -4.35
N LYS A 275 20.57 16.73 -4.81
CA LYS A 275 21.32 17.96 -4.52
C LYS A 275 20.58 19.22 -5.00
N ASP A 276 20.11 19.21 -6.25
CA ASP A 276 19.40 20.35 -6.83
C ASP A 276 18.05 20.56 -6.10
N MET A 277 17.36 19.51 -5.66
CA MET A 277 16.15 19.61 -4.85
C MET A 277 16.44 20.14 -3.43
N CYS A 278 17.50 19.71 -2.77
CA CYS A 278 17.94 20.29 -1.49
C CYS A 278 18.23 21.78 -1.63
N GLN A 279 18.84 22.21 -2.73
CA GLN A 279 19.05 23.63 -3.02
C GLN A 279 17.72 24.38 -3.22
N SER A 280 16.76 23.76 -3.89
CA SER A 280 15.41 24.31 -4.05
C SER A 280 14.74 24.56 -2.69
N ILE A 281 14.75 23.54 -1.81
CA ILE A 281 14.16 23.65 -0.47
C ILE A 281 14.78 24.83 0.29
N ARG A 282 16.10 24.89 0.32
CA ARG A 282 16.81 26.00 0.99
C ARG A 282 16.47 27.37 0.43
N LYS A 283 16.25 27.49 -0.90
CA LYS A 283 15.84 28.75 -1.52
C LYS A 283 14.41 29.14 -1.13
N TYR A 284 13.50 28.18 -1.05
CA TYR A 284 12.14 28.43 -0.54
C TYR A 284 12.14 28.88 0.93
N GLU A 285 12.95 28.27 1.78
CA GLU A 285 13.11 28.68 3.18
C GLU A 285 13.63 30.13 3.33
N ASN A 286 14.47 30.55 2.40
CA ASN A 286 14.99 31.94 2.34
C ASN A 286 14.02 32.91 1.67
N ASN A 287 12.79 32.53 1.34
CA ASN A 287 11.80 33.33 0.59
C ASN A 287 12.23 33.68 -0.86
N GLU A 288 13.15 32.94 -1.44
CA GLU A 288 13.64 33.12 -2.81
C GLU A 288 12.87 32.20 -3.77
N ALA A 289 11.54 32.35 -3.86
CA ALA A 289 10.64 31.42 -4.53
C ALA A 289 10.99 31.17 -6.01
N GLN A 290 11.41 32.19 -6.75
CA GLN A 290 11.76 32.04 -8.18
C GLN A 290 13.01 31.16 -8.37
N GLU A 291 14.03 31.33 -7.53
CA GLU A 291 15.21 30.49 -7.55
C GLU A 291 14.89 29.10 -7.08
N GLY A 292 14.04 28.98 -6.06
CA GLY A 292 13.52 27.66 -5.59
C GLY A 292 12.87 26.87 -6.71
N ALA A 293 11.95 27.48 -7.45
CA ALA A 293 11.28 26.85 -8.59
C ALA A 293 12.26 26.45 -9.72
N PHE A 294 13.27 27.30 -9.98
CA PHE A 294 14.30 26.97 -10.97
C PHE A 294 15.09 25.69 -10.59
N TRP A 295 15.51 25.58 -9.32
CA TRP A 295 16.26 24.42 -8.86
C TRP A 295 15.39 23.14 -8.81
N GLU A 296 14.12 23.29 -8.45
CA GLU A 296 13.15 22.20 -8.51
C GLU A 296 12.97 21.66 -9.95
N ALA A 297 12.71 22.55 -10.90
CA ALA A 297 12.61 22.17 -12.30
C ALA A 297 13.88 21.49 -12.82
N LYS A 298 15.05 21.94 -12.37
CA LYS A 298 16.34 21.34 -12.74
C LYS A 298 16.50 19.93 -12.15
N ALA A 299 16.10 19.71 -10.91
CA ALA A 299 16.10 18.41 -10.26
C ALA A 299 15.21 17.41 -11.01
N VAL A 300 13.97 17.81 -11.31
CA VAL A 300 13.02 17.00 -12.08
C VAL A 300 13.57 16.68 -13.48
N ASN A 301 14.14 17.65 -14.18
CA ASN A 301 14.73 17.44 -15.49
C ASN A 301 15.95 16.48 -15.45
N SER A 302 16.71 16.48 -14.35
CA SER A 302 17.79 15.49 -14.15
C SER A 302 17.25 14.06 -14.11
N LEU A 303 16.14 13.85 -13.38
CA LEU A 303 15.48 12.53 -13.33
C LEU A 303 14.86 12.15 -14.67
N ARG A 304 14.22 13.10 -15.38
CA ARG A 304 13.68 12.84 -16.73
C ARG A 304 14.75 12.41 -17.72
N ARG A 305 15.94 13.01 -17.67
CA ARG A 305 17.08 12.59 -18.52
C ARG A 305 17.55 11.19 -18.17
N GLU A 306 17.62 10.85 -16.90
CA GLU A 306 17.96 9.48 -16.47
C GLU A 306 16.94 8.48 -17.00
N LEU A 307 15.64 8.78 -16.86
CA LEU A 307 14.55 7.95 -17.37
C LEU A 307 14.61 7.80 -18.89
N ALA A 308 14.89 8.88 -19.62
CA ALA A 308 15.03 8.86 -21.07
C ALA A 308 16.20 7.98 -21.50
N HIS A 309 17.31 7.98 -20.75
CA HIS A 309 18.44 7.10 -21.01
C HIS A 309 18.06 5.62 -20.87
N TYR A 310 17.26 5.26 -19.87
CA TYR A 310 16.78 3.89 -19.71
C TYR A 310 15.70 3.49 -20.75
N ARG A 311 14.91 4.44 -21.21
CA ARG A 311 13.87 4.21 -22.24
C ARG A 311 14.42 4.29 -23.66
N GLY A 312 15.56 4.95 -23.86
CA GLY A 312 16.10 5.34 -25.18
C GLY A 312 16.50 4.24 -26.13
N HIS A 313 16.44 2.99 -25.71
CA HIS A 313 16.69 1.82 -26.56
C HIS A 313 15.52 0.82 -26.53
N GLY A 314 14.41 1.18 -25.91
CA GLY A 314 13.18 0.40 -25.97
C GLY A 314 12.58 0.54 -27.37
N VAL A 315 12.57 -0.54 -28.13
CA VAL A 315 11.68 -0.69 -29.28
C VAL A 315 10.30 -0.26 -28.77
N VAL A 316 9.73 0.79 -29.40
CA VAL A 316 8.32 1.14 -29.20
C VAL A 316 7.55 -0.16 -29.47
N SER A 317 7.03 -0.76 -28.41
CA SER A 317 6.19 -1.94 -28.57
C SER A 317 5.08 -1.53 -29.52
N PRO A 318 4.96 -2.15 -30.69
CA PRO A 318 3.86 -1.80 -31.57
C PRO A 318 2.59 -2.00 -30.77
N ILE A 319 1.75 -0.99 -30.71
CA ILE A 319 0.41 -1.08 -30.12
C ILE A 319 -0.27 -2.20 -30.91
N ARG A 320 -0.31 -3.40 -30.36
CA ARG A 320 -1.12 -4.48 -30.89
C ARG A 320 -2.55 -4.14 -30.55
N MET A 321 -3.20 -3.36 -31.43
CA MET A 321 -4.65 -3.28 -31.44
C MET A 321 -5.17 -4.69 -31.73
N SER A 322 -5.76 -5.31 -30.74
CA SER A 322 -6.46 -6.57 -30.95
C SER A 322 -7.63 -6.28 -31.90
N PRO A 323 -7.72 -6.96 -33.04
CA PRO A 323 -8.85 -6.73 -33.97
C PRO A 323 -10.22 -7.06 -33.38
N ARG A 324 -10.29 -7.61 -32.20
CA ARG A 324 -11.53 -7.90 -31.47
C ARG A 324 -12.25 -6.69 -30.87
N ASN A 325 -11.55 -5.54 -30.73
CA ASN A 325 -12.16 -4.32 -30.16
C ASN A 325 -12.59 -3.29 -31.21
N ILE A 326 -12.44 -3.59 -32.50
CA ILE A 326 -12.93 -2.75 -33.56
C ILE A 326 -14.14 -3.50 -34.17
N GLY A 327 -15.35 -3.23 -33.65
CA GLY A 327 -16.59 -3.67 -34.25
C GLY A 327 -16.82 -2.93 -35.57
N GLY A 328 -16.11 -3.33 -36.62
CA GLY A 328 -16.27 -2.82 -37.95
C GLY A 328 -15.71 -3.84 -38.96
N PRO A 329 -16.30 -3.95 -40.17
CA PRO A 329 -15.85 -4.89 -41.17
C PRO A 329 -14.42 -4.60 -41.61
N ALA A 330 -13.68 -5.67 -41.83
CA ALA A 330 -12.30 -5.72 -42.23
C ALA A 330 -11.86 -4.60 -43.16
N VAL A 331 -10.88 -3.81 -42.75
CA VAL A 331 -10.16 -2.96 -43.68
C VAL A 331 -9.00 -3.78 -44.26
N VAL A 332 -9.19 -3.92 -45.52
CA VAL A 332 -8.37 -4.44 -46.59
C VAL A 332 -6.89 -4.03 -46.43
N ASN A 333 -6.04 -4.99 -46.73
CA ASN A 333 -4.64 -4.88 -47.16
C ASN A 333 -4.26 -3.58 -47.85
N MET A 334 -3.22 -2.93 -47.37
CA MET A 334 -2.31 -2.24 -48.27
C MET A 334 -0.91 -2.81 -48.12
N VAL A 335 -0.37 -3.13 -49.23
CA VAL A 335 0.92 -3.65 -49.62
C VAL A 335 2.09 -2.86 -49.06
#